data_ffac16c9c7eb1ed8e8215d892dadf9ce
#
_entry.id   ffac16c9c7eb1ed8e8215d892dadf9ce
#
_cell.length_a   1.000
_cell.length_b   1.000
_cell.length_c   1.000
_cell.angle_alpha   90.00
_cell.angle_beta   90.00
_cell.angle_gamma   90.00
#
_symmetry.space_group_name_H-M   'P 1'
#
loop_
_entity.id
_entity.type
_entity.pdbx_description
1 polymer ?
#
loop_
_entity_poly.entity_id
_entity_poly.type
_entity_poly.pdbx_seq_one_letter_code
_entity_poly.pdbx_strand_id
1 'polypeptide(L)'
;MTAIRDSITTVFDDVWTRTRDRLNGLTDDEYFWKPAPNGWTLRPDSTGRWHIDGEGGGGPTPDPVPVATIAWRMGHLGLTFTDFGTRLFHGRNITLDDVDFFGTAAGGVEFLENAYRVHWREPLGAMPDERWPEPSGPAFFAYADHPVLGTVLHVLDEFAHHAAELGVLRDLYPHRPPTG
;
A
#
# COMPACT_ATOMS: atom_id res chain seq x y z
N MET A 1 24.80 13.87 9.30
CA MET A 1 23.56 13.93 8.49
C MET A 1 22.70 12.67 8.60
N THR A 2 22.88 11.82 9.58
CA THR A 2 21.98 10.72 9.95
C THR A 2 20.54 11.16 10.28
N ALA A 3 20.34 12.45 10.51
CA ALA A 3 19.08 13.00 11.02
C ALA A 3 17.87 12.89 10.05
N ILE A 4 18.07 12.98 8.72
CA ILE A 4 16.95 12.92 7.75
C ILE A 4 16.43 11.51 7.66
N ARG A 5 17.29 10.54 7.39
CA ARG A 5 16.92 9.12 7.32
C ARG A 5 16.22 8.67 8.60
N ASP A 6 16.85 8.94 9.76
CA ASP A 6 16.31 8.51 11.05
C ASP A 6 14.93 9.13 11.34
N SER A 7 14.76 10.42 10.99
CA SER A 7 13.46 11.09 11.13
C SER A 7 12.39 10.47 10.22
N ILE A 8 12.71 10.22 8.95
CA ILE A 8 11.78 9.63 7.98
C ILE A 8 11.42 8.19 8.37
N THR A 9 12.43 7.36 8.70
CA THR A 9 12.19 5.97 9.10
C THR A 9 11.38 5.89 10.39
N THR A 10 11.62 6.80 11.35
CA THR A 10 10.79 6.88 12.57
C THR A 10 9.31 7.12 12.23
N VAL A 11 9.00 8.05 11.31
CA VAL A 11 7.60 8.30 10.94
C VAL A 11 6.99 7.09 10.23
N PHE A 12 7.73 6.41 9.34
CA PHE A 12 7.26 5.15 8.74
C PHE A 12 6.96 4.09 9.81
N ASP A 13 7.86 3.91 10.78
CA ASP A 13 7.70 2.93 11.85
C ASP A 13 6.52 3.28 12.78
N ASP A 14 6.26 4.57 13.04
CA ASP A 14 5.11 5.03 13.81
C ASP A 14 3.79 4.76 13.07
N VAL A 15 3.73 5.03 11.75
CA VAL A 15 2.55 4.71 10.93
C VAL A 15 2.33 3.20 10.88
N TRP A 16 3.42 2.42 10.67
CA TRP A 16 3.36 0.96 10.64
C TRP A 16 2.85 0.37 11.96
N THR A 17 3.37 0.83 13.08
CA THR A 17 2.94 0.34 14.41
C THR A 17 1.44 0.55 14.61
N ARG A 18 0.94 1.76 14.34
CA ARG A 18 -0.50 2.05 14.41
C ARG A 18 -1.33 1.21 13.44
N THR A 19 -0.84 1.04 12.21
CA THR A 19 -1.52 0.22 11.19
C THR A 19 -1.63 -1.23 11.65
N ARG A 20 -0.52 -1.82 12.09
CA ARG A 20 -0.47 -3.20 12.58
C ARG A 20 -1.39 -3.43 13.77
N ASP A 21 -1.42 -2.49 14.72
CA ASP A 21 -2.32 -2.56 15.87
C ASP A 21 -3.78 -2.56 15.43
N ARG A 22 -4.13 -1.76 14.42
CA ARG A 22 -5.48 -1.71 13.84
C ARG A 22 -5.86 -2.98 13.08
N LEU A 23 -4.90 -3.73 12.55
CA LEU A 23 -5.15 -4.99 11.81
C LEU A 23 -5.30 -6.21 12.74
N ASN A 24 -5.02 -6.09 14.04
CA ASN A 24 -5.22 -7.16 15.00
C ASN A 24 -6.69 -7.60 15.05
N GLY A 25 -6.91 -8.92 14.91
CA GLY A 25 -8.27 -9.49 14.94
C GLY A 25 -9.12 -9.18 13.71
N LEU A 26 -8.53 -8.74 12.61
CA LEU A 26 -9.23 -8.56 11.33
C LEU A 26 -9.78 -9.92 10.85
N THR A 27 -11.08 -9.97 10.53
CA THR A 27 -11.75 -11.15 9.98
C THR A 27 -11.92 -11.04 8.47
N ASP A 28 -12.15 -12.17 7.78
CA ASP A 28 -12.39 -12.19 6.33
C ASP A 28 -13.65 -11.41 5.96
N ASP A 29 -14.71 -11.50 6.77
CA ASP A 29 -15.94 -10.73 6.56
C ASP A 29 -15.70 -9.23 6.61
N GLU A 30 -14.86 -8.77 7.53
CA GLU A 30 -14.49 -7.36 7.65
C GLU A 30 -13.53 -6.93 6.55
N TYR A 31 -12.57 -7.79 6.19
CA TYR A 31 -11.60 -7.56 5.12
C TYR A 31 -12.28 -7.24 3.79
N PHE A 32 -13.37 -7.96 3.46
CA PHE A 32 -14.15 -7.77 2.24
C PHE A 32 -15.40 -6.90 2.41
N TRP A 33 -15.64 -6.36 3.61
CA TRP A 33 -16.81 -5.52 3.83
C TRP A 33 -16.80 -4.28 2.93
N LYS A 34 -17.90 -4.08 2.20
CA LYS A 34 -18.13 -2.92 1.35
C LYS A 34 -18.95 -1.88 2.10
N PRO A 35 -18.35 -0.74 2.50
CA PRO A 35 -19.08 0.32 3.20
C PRO A 35 -20.07 1.05 2.28
N ALA A 36 -19.91 0.93 0.98
CA ALA A 36 -20.81 1.50 -0.03
C ALA A 36 -21.01 0.54 -1.22
N PRO A 37 -22.13 0.66 -1.97
CA PRO A 37 -22.33 -0.09 -3.21
C PRO A 37 -21.20 0.19 -4.22
N ASN A 38 -20.86 -0.81 -5.04
CA ASN A 38 -19.84 -0.70 -6.10
C ASN A 38 -18.43 -0.33 -5.61
N GLY A 39 -18.14 -0.55 -4.32
CA GLY A 39 -16.81 -0.33 -3.76
C GLY A 39 -15.74 -1.22 -4.42
N TRP A 40 -14.53 -0.68 -4.57
CA TRP A 40 -13.36 -1.43 -5.01
C TRP A 40 -12.92 -2.46 -3.97
N THR A 41 -12.48 -3.62 -4.46
CA THR A 41 -12.05 -4.73 -3.62
C THR A 41 -11.02 -5.61 -4.36
N LEU A 42 -10.63 -6.71 -3.75
CA LEU A 42 -9.95 -7.81 -4.44
C LEU A 42 -10.98 -8.82 -4.93
N ARG A 43 -10.73 -9.42 -6.11
CA ARG A 43 -11.61 -10.44 -6.73
C ARG A 43 -10.79 -11.56 -7.31
N PRO A 44 -11.21 -12.84 -7.14
CA PRO A 44 -10.60 -13.94 -7.86
C PRO A 44 -11.08 -13.95 -9.32
N ASP A 45 -10.19 -14.32 -10.23
CA ASP A 45 -10.53 -14.70 -11.60
C ASP A 45 -10.99 -16.17 -11.68
N SER A 46 -11.24 -16.64 -12.91
CA SER A 46 -11.67 -18.01 -13.18
C SER A 46 -10.62 -19.09 -12.82
N THR A 47 -9.35 -18.69 -12.60
CA THR A 47 -8.27 -19.59 -12.19
C THR A 47 -8.08 -19.60 -10.67
N GLY A 48 -8.75 -18.70 -9.95
CA GLY A 48 -8.60 -18.50 -8.51
C GLY A 48 -7.51 -17.48 -8.14
N ARG A 49 -6.86 -16.83 -9.12
CA ARG A 49 -5.91 -15.75 -8.88
C ARG A 49 -6.66 -14.47 -8.50
N TRP A 50 -6.18 -13.79 -7.45
CA TRP A 50 -6.79 -12.56 -6.97
C TRP A 50 -6.23 -11.34 -7.70
N HIS A 51 -7.14 -10.42 -8.05
CA HIS A 51 -6.83 -9.14 -8.72
C HIS A 51 -7.39 -7.98 -7.92
N ILE A 52 -6.77 -6.82 -8.07
CA ILE A 52 -7.18 -5.57 -7.43
C ILE A 52 -7.99 -4.71 -8.40
N ASP A 53 -9.16 -4.24 -7.96
CA ASP A 53 -10.00 -3.35 -8.77
C ASP A 53 -9.30 -1.99 -8.99
N GLY A 54 -9.39 -1.44 -10.20
CA GLY A 54 -8.96 -0.06 -10.52
C GLY A 54 -7.46 0.17 -10.66
N GLU A 55 -6.61 -0.75 -10.24
CA GLU A 55 -5.18 -0.64 -10.44
C GLU A 55 -4.75 -1.11 -11.84
N GLY A 56 -3.73 -0.44 -12.39
CA GLY A 56 -3.12 -0.86 -13.67
C GLY A 56 -4.00 -0.70 -14.92
N GLY A 57 -5.24 -0.28 -14.78
CA GLY A 57 -6.22 -0.25 -15.87
C GLY A 57 -6.10 0.95 -16.83
N GLY A 58 -5.34 1.99 -16.49
CA GLY A 58 -5.09 3.17 -17.34
C GLY A 58 -6.34 3.97 -17.75
N GLY A 59 -7.51 3.64 -17.22
CA GLY A 59 -8.77 4.34 -17.46
C GLY A 59 -8.95 5.55 -16.52
N PRO A 60 -9.93 6.43 -16.83
CA PRO A 60 -10.26 7.52 -15.92
C PRO A 60 -10.81 6.98 -14.60
N THR A 61 -10.45 7.64 -13.49
CA THR A 61 -11.06 7.33 -12.20
C THR A 61 -12.58 7.51 -12.28
N PRO A 62 -13.38 6.52 -11.81
CA PRO A 62 -14.83 6.66 -11.78
C PRO A 62 -15.28 7.88 -10.96
N ASP A 63 -16.40 8.49 -11.37
CA ASP A 63 -17.04 9.56 -10.62
C ASP A 63 -18.48 9.12 -10.24
N PRO A 64 -18.84 9.01 -8.95
CA PRO A 64 -17.97 9.24 -7.77
C PRO A 64 -16.90 8.17 -7.62
N VAL A 65 -15.77 8.54 -6.97
CA VAL A 65 -14.70 7.59 -6.65
C VAL A 65 -15.24 6.46 -5.76
N PRO A 66 -15.03 5.18 -6.12
CA PRO A 66 -15.52 4.06 -5.32
C PRO A 66 -14.87 4.01 -3.94
N VAL A 67 -15.68 3.82 -2.90
CA VAL A 67 -15.15 3.57 -1.54
C VAL A 67 -14.58 2.17 -1.49
N ALA A 68 -13.28 2.06 -1.23
CA ALA A 68 -12.59 0.78 -1.26
C ALA A 68 -12.72 0.01 0.06
N THR A 69 -12.67 -1.33 -0.02
CA THR A 69 -12.62 -2.25 1.12
C THR A 69 -11.26 -2.22 1.82
N ILE A 70 -11.17 -2.82 3.01
CA ILE A 70 -9.88 -3.08 3.69
C ILE A 70 -8.97 -3.94 2.80
N ALA A 71 -9.52 -4.97 2.13
CA ALA A 71 -8.78 -5.81 1.18
C ALA A 71 -8.09 -4.99 0.09
N TRP A 72 -8.80 -4.06 -0.51
CA TRP A 72 -8.24 -3.18 -1.53
C TRP A 72 -7.13 -2.29 -0.98
N ARG A 73 -7.37 -1.63 0.17
CA ARG A 73 -6.41 -0.73 0.80
C ARG A 73 -5.11 -1.43 1.16
N MET A 74 -5.20 -2.63 1.70
CA MET A 74 -4.01 -3.43 2.02
C MET A 74 -3.30 -3.91 0.76
N GLY A 75 -4.05 -4.32 -0.27
CA GLY A 75 -3.51 -4.67 -1.58
C GLY A 75 -2.78 -3.51 -2.24
N HIS A 76 -3.39 -2.32 -2.26
CA HIS A 76 -2.81 -1.10 -2.80
C HIS A 76 -1.52 -0.69 -2.06
N LEU A 77 -1.53 -0.68 -0.73
CA LEU A 77 -0.33 -0.36 0.06
C LEU A 77 0.80 -1.38 -0.17
N GLY A 78 0.48 -2.67 -0.20
CA GLY A 78 1.47 -3.70 -0.48
C GLY A 78 2.06 -3.57 -1.89
N LEU A 79 1.22 -3.25 -2.89
CA LEU A 79 1.65 -2.94 -4.25
C LEU A 79 2.55 -1.70 -4.27
N THR A 80 2.16 -0.63 -3.58
CA THR A 80 2.94 0.62 -3.47
C THR A 80 4.34 0.35 -2.91
N PHE A 81 4.46 -0.35 -1.79
CA PHE A 81 5.77 -0.68 -1.22
C PHE A 81 6.61 -1.56 -2.15
N THR A 82 5.99 -2.54 -2.81
CA THR A 82 6.69 -3.45 -3.71
C THR A 82 7.14 -2.73 -4.97
N ASP A 83 6.28 -1.96 -5.62
CA ASP A 83 6.59 -1.27 -6.88
C ASP A 83 7.60 -0.14 -6.66
N PHE A 84 7.31 0.79 -5.73
CA PHE A 84 8.23 1.91 -5.47
C PHE A 84 9.57 1.42 -4.90
N GLY A 85 9.56 0.41 -4.05
CA GLY A 85 10.79 -0.20 -3.54
C GLY A 85 11.61 -0.85 -4.65
N THR A 86 10.97 -1.61 -5.55
CA THR A 86 11.64 -2.24 -6.68
C THR A 86 12.22 -1.20 -7.65
N ARG A 87 11.50 -0.11 -7.91
CA ARG A 87 12.00 0.99 -8.74
C ARG A 87 13.16 1.72 -8.08
N LEU A 88 13.01 2.10 -6.81
CA LEU A 88 13.97 2.97 -6.13
C LEU A 88 15.27 2.25 -5.78
N PHE A 89 15.19 1.02 -5.30
CA PHE A 89 16.34 0.28 -4.78
C PHE A 89 16.95 -0.71 -5.79
N HIS A 90 16.17 -1.13 -6.80
CA HIS A 90 16.62 -2.10 -7.81
C HIS A 90 16.58 -1.59 -9.25
N GLY A 91 16.04 -0.39 -9.50
CA GLY A 91 15.96 0.23 -10.83
C GLY A 91 15.09 -0.54 -11.83
N ARG A 92 14.11 -1.33 -11.36
CA ARG A 92 13.24 -2.18 -12.17
C ARG A 92 11.78 -1.81 -11.98
N ASN A 93 10.98 -2.00 -13.03
CA ASN A 93 9.52 -1.93 -12.96
C ASN A 93 8.94 -3.33 -12.74
N ILE A 94 7.78 -3.38 -12.10
CA ILE A 94 6.93 -4.55 -11.98
C ILE A 94 5.59 -4.28 -12.65
N THR A 95 4.84 -5.33 -12.92
CA THR A 95 3.45 -5.32 -13.38
C THR A 95 2.56 -5.91 -12.30
N LEU A 96 1.23 -5.79 -12.46
CA LEU A 96 0.30 -6.46 -11.55
C LEU A 96 0.41 -7.99 -11.58
N ASP A 97 0.94 -8.55 -12.68
CA ASP A 97 1.18 -9.98 -12.79
C ASP A 97 2.34 -10.48 -11.94
N ASP A 98 3.21 -9.57 -11.50
CA ASP A 98 4.33 -9.88 -10.61
C ASP A 98 3.94 -9.84 -9.12
N VAL A 99 2.68 -9.51 -8.79
CA VAL A 99 2.18 -9.36 -7.43
C VAL A 99 1.02 -10.33 -7.17
N ASP A 100 1.14 -11.12 -6.11
CA ASP A 100 0.05 -11.98 -5.65
C ASP A 100 -0.78 -11.26 -4.59
N PHE A 101 -2.10 -11.20 -4.81
CA PHE A 101 -3.07 -10.70 -3.84
C PHE A 101 -3.77 -11.85 -3.12
N PHE A 102 -4.32 -11.60 -1.95
CA PHE A 102 -4.80 -12.65 -1.05
C PHE A 102 -6.30 -12.53 -0.74
N GLY A 103 -6.98 -13.67 -0.80
CA GLY A 103 -8.41 -13.80 -0.55
C GLY A 103 -8.77 -14.01 0.92
N THR A 104 -7.86 -13.74 1.85
CA THR A 104 -8.10 -13.82 3.29
C THR A 104 -7.45 -12.66 4.02
N ALA A 105 -8.04 -12.26 5.15
CA ALA A 105 -7.48 -11.23 6.01
C ALA A 105 -6.06 -11.58 6.48
N ALA A 106 -5.84 -12.81 6.89
CA ALA A 106 -4.52 -13.28 7.33
C ALA A 106 -3.46 -13.18 6.22
N GLY A 107 -3.78 -13.63 5.01
CA GLY A 107 -2.88 -13.54 3.85
C GLY A 107 -2.63 -12.08 3.45
N GLY A 108 -3.64 -11.22 3.52
CA GLY A 108 -3.49 -9.78 3.27
C GLY A 108 -2.57 -9.09 4.29
N VAL A 109 -2.68 -9.45 5.58
CA VAL A 109 -1.79 -8.93 6.63
C VAL A 109 -0.34 -9.38 6.40
N GLU A 110 -0.11 -10.66 6.11
CA GLU A 110 1.22 -11.20 5.83
C GLU A 110 1.85 -10.55 4.58
N PHE A 111 1.06 -10.38 3.51
CA PHE A 111 1.49 -9.69 2.30
C PHE A 111 1.93 -8.26 2.59
N LEU A 112 1.08 -7.47 3.28
CA LEU A 112 1.37 -6.08 3.60
C LEU A 112 2.60 -5.95 4.51
N GLU A 113 2.73 -6.81 5.53
CA GLU A 113 3.90 -6.83 6.42
C GLU A 113 5.19 -7.15 5.66
N ASN A 114 5.15 -8.16 4.79
CA ASN A 114 6.30 -8.53 3.95
C ASN A 114 6.67 -7.40 2.98
N ALA A 115 5.69 -6.82 2.29
CA ALA A 115 5.90 -5.72 1.36
C ALA A 115 6.53 -4.50 2.06
N TYR A 116 5.98 -4.08 3.21
CA TYR A 116 6.55 -3.00 4.00
C TYR A 116 7.98 -3.30 4.43
N ARG A 117 8.21 -4.46 5.06
CA ARG A 117 9.50 -4.79 5.65
C ARG A 117 10.59 -5.01 4.60
N VAL A 118 10.34 -5.90 3.63
CA VAL A 118 11.37 -6.41 2.71
C VAL A 118 11.59 -5.47 1.53
N HIS A 119 10.49 -4.95 0.94
CA HIS A 119 10.62 -4.13 -0.25
C HIS A 119 10.83 -2.65 0.05
N TRP A 120 10.45 -2.18 1.25
CA TRP A 120 10.54 -0.77 1.58
C TRP A 120 11.42 -0.46 2.79
N ARG A 121 11.04 -0.92 4.00
CA ARG A 121 11.66 -0.45 5.25
C ARG A 121 13.14 -0.84 5.41
N GLU A 122 13.49 -2.08 5.13
CA GLU A 122 14.88 -2.56 5.23
C GLU A 122 15.79 -1.85 4.21
N PRO A 123 15.45 -1.76 2.90
CA PRO A 123 16.26 -1.03 1.93
C PRO A 123 16.36 0.47 2.23
N LEU A 124 15.26 1.11 2.67
CA LEU A 124 15.27 2.52 3.06
C LEU A 124 16.21 2.77 4.24
N GLY A 125 16.20 1.89 5.23
CA GLY A 125 17.10 1.97 6.39
C GLY A 125 18.58 1.78 6.06
N ALA A 126 18.86 1.05 4.98
CA ALA A 126 20.23 0.80 4.49
C ALA A 126 20.69 1.86 3.46
N MET A 127 19.80 2.73 2.99
CA MET A 127 20.12 3.71 1.95
C MET A 127 21.13 4.75 2.47
N PRO A 128 22.23 5.02 1.72
CA PRO A 128 23.21 6.02 2.11
C PRO A 128 22.64 7.43 2.00
N ASP A 129 23.11 8.32 2.87
CA ASP A 129 22.59 9.70 2.99
C ASP A 129 22.80 10.54 1.71
N GLU A 130 23.80 10.20 0.91
CA GLU A 130 24.11 10.86 -0.36
C GLU A 130 22.99 10.68 -1.40
N ARG A 131 22.18 9.62 -1.25
CA ARG A 131 21.08 9.32 -2.17
C ARG A 131 19.90 10.30 -2.09
N TRP A 132 19.69 10.97 -0.95
CA TRP A 132 18.51 11.82 -0.75
C TRP A 132 18.30 12.90 -1.82
N PRO A 133 19.34 13.67 -2.25
CA PRO A 133 19.21 14.68 -3.28
C PRO A 133 19.33 14.14 -4.72
N GLU A 134 19.72 12.87 -4.90
CA GLU A 134 19.92 12.30 -6.22
C GLU A 134 18.57 12.04 -6.94
N PRO A 135 18.57 12.01 -8.28
CA PRO A 135 17.39 11.62 -9.05
C PRO A 135 16.90 10.22 -8.68
N SER A 136 15.59 10.02 -8.67
CA SER A 136 14.95 8.72 -8.42
C SER A 136 15.28 7.67 -9.49
N GLY A 137 15.59 8.13 -10.71
CA GLY A 137 16.11 7.29 -11.78
C GLY A 137 15.06 6.89 -12.82
N PRO A 138 15.50 6.27 -13.93
CA PRO A 138 14.68 6.05 -15.13
C PRO A 138 13.46 5.13 -14.93
N ALA A 139 13.46 4.29 -13.89
CA ALA A 139 12.30 3.47 -13.53
C ALA A 139 11.07 4.30 -13.12
N PHE A 140 11.25 5.58 -12.81
CA PHE A 140 10.17 6.51 -12.47
C PHE A 140 9.62 7.32 -13.66
N PHE A 141 10.04 7.03 -14.88
CA PHE A 141 9.53 7.64 -16.13
C PHE A 141 9.53 9.17 -16.09
N ALA A 142 8.36 9.81 -16.14
CA ALA A 142 8.21 11.28 -16.09
C ALA A 142 8.73 11.91 -14.79
N TYR A 143 8.89 11.12 -13.72
CA TYR A 143 9.41 11.55 -12.42
C TYR A 143 10.87 11.13 -12.18
N ALA A 144 11.57 10.67 -13.24
CA ALA A 144 12.95 10.17 -13.13
C ALA A 144 13.92 11.18 -12.49
N ASP A 145 13.75 12.47 -12.78
CA ASP A 145 14.60 13.55 -12.29
C ASP A 145 14.17 14.10 -10.91
N HIS A 146 13.06 13.61 -10.35
CA HIS A 146 12.65 14.00 -9.01
C HIS A 146 13.63 13.44 -7.97
N PRO A 147 13.97 14.21 -6.92
CA PRO A 147 14.90 13.73 -5.90
C PRO A 147 14.28 12.53 -5.15
N VAL A 148 15.14 11.58 -4.77
CA VAL A 148 14.77 10.40 -3.96
C VAL A 148 13.96 10.81 -2.72
N LEU A 149 14.33 11.90 -2.06
CA LEU A 149 13.57 12.42 -0.92
C LEU A 149 12.11 12.68 -1.27
N GLY A 150 11.84 13.28 -2.43
CA GLY A 150 10.47 13.55 -2.88
C GLY A 150 9.67 12.25 -3.10
N THR A 151 10.30 11.25 -3.72
CA THR A 151 9.69 9.92 -3.92
C THR A 151 9.40 9.22 -2.58
N VAL A 152 10.33 9.28 -1.62
CA VAL A 152 10.13 8.68 -0.30
C VAL A 152 9.01 9.40 0.48
N LEU A 153 8.92 10.73 0.39
CA LEU A 153 7.83 11.49 1.01
C LEU A 153 6.47 11.19 0.35
N HIS A 154 6.43 10.96 -0.96
CA HIS A 154 5.19 10.52 -1.63
C HIS A 154 4.73 9.16 -1.11
N VAL A 155 5.64 8.17 -0.97
CA VAL A 155 5.28 6.86 -0.39
C VAL A 155 4.84 6.99 1.07
N LEU A 156 5.41 7.92 1.84
CA LEU A 156 4.96 8.20 3.20
C LEU A 156 3.55 8.78 3.24
N ASP A 157 3.24 9.71 2.33
CA ASP A 157 1.91 10.30 2.19
C ASP A 157 0.86 9.24 1.85
N GLU A 158 1.11 8.43 0.81
CA GLU A 158 0.27 7.27 0.44
C GLU A 158 0.04 6.33 1.62
N PHE A 159 1.12 5.99 2.34
CA PHE A 159 1.01 5.12 3.49
C PHE A 159 0.18 5.71 4.62
N ALA A 160 0.45 6.95 5.02
CA ALA A 160 -0.29 7.61 6.09
C ALA A 160 -1.77 7.79 5.74
N HIS A 161 -2.07 8.17 4.49
CA HIS A 161 -3.42 8.33 3.94
C HIS A 161 -4.20 7.00 4.06
N HIS A 162 -3.72 5.95 3.42
CA HIS A 162 -4.45 4.68 3.39
C HIS A 162 -4.46 3.93 4.72
N ALA A 163 -3.43 4.09 5.57
CA ALA A 163 -3.44 3.58 6.93
C ALA A 163 -4.54 4.22 7.79
N ALA A 164 -4.78 5.53 7.63
CA ALA A 164 -5.88 6.22 8.31
C ALA A 164 -7.24 5.71 7.82
N GLU A 165 -7.41 5.48 6.52
CA GLU A 165 -8.64 4.93 5.95
C GLU A 165 -8.90 3.49 6.43
N LEU A 166 -7.87 2.64 6.56
CA LEU A 166 -7.99 1.33 7.21
C LEU A 166 -8.54 1.46 8.63
N GLY A 167 -8.00 2.41 9.41
CA GLY A 167 -8.49 2.69 10.75
C GLY A 167 -9.97 3.07 10.77
N VAL A 168 -10.40 3.96 9.88
CA VAL A 168 -11.80 4.39 9.76
C VAL A 168 -12.72 3.21 9.39
N LEU A 169 -12.31 2.37 8.45
CA LEU A 169 -13.12 1.19 8.06
C LEU A 169 -13.27 0.20 9.22
N ARG A 170 -12.22 -0.01 10.02
CA ARG A 170 -12.26 -0.82 11.24
C ARG A 170 -13.23 -0.25 12.28
N ASP A 171 -13.28 1.07 12.40
CA ASP A 171 -14.21 1.73 13.35
C ASP A 171 -15.66 1.68 12.85
N LEU A 172 -15.90 1.75 11.55
CA LEU A 172 -17.23 1.70 10.96
C LEU A 172 -17.84 0.29 10.95
N TYR A 173 -17.04 -0.75 10.81
CA TYR A 173 -17.52 -2.12 10.64
C TYR A 173 -18.47 -2.62 11.75
N PRO A 174 -18.21 -2.37 13.05
CA PRO A 174 -19.13 -2.75 14.13
C PRO A 174 -20.50 -2.05 14.04
N HIS A 175 -20.56 -0.88 13.37
CA HIS A 175 -21.77 -0.06 13.25
C HIS A 175 -22.54 -0.29 11.94
N ARG A 176 -22.10 -1.26 11.11
CA ARG A 176 -22.79 -1.58 9.85
C ARG A 176 -24.21 -2.07 10.09
N PRO A 177 -25.17 -1.83 9.16
CA PRO A 177 -26.49 -2.42 9.23
C PRO A 177 -26.41 -3.95 9.32
N PRO A 178 -27.34 -4.60 10.04
CA PRO A 178 -27.43 -6.05 10.03
C PRO A 178 -27.56 -6.56 8.59
N THR A 179 -26.77 -7.57 8.23
CA THR A 179 -26.98 -8.31 6.98
C THR A 179 -28.28 -9.08 7.10
N GLY A 180 -29.33 -8.65 6.36
CA GLY A 180 -30.63 -9.32 6.29
C GLY A 180 -30.54 -10.72 5.68
#